data_e87ee496e67a37cd5393a43eb6739f66
#
_entry.id   e87ee496e67a37cd5393a43eb6739f66
#
_cell.length_a   1.000
_cell.length_b   1.000
_cell.length_c   1.000
_cell.angle_alpha   90.00
_cell.angle_beta   90.00
_cell.angle_gamma   90.00
#
_symmetry.space_group_name_H-M   'P 1'
#
loop_
_entity.id
_entity.type
_entity.pdbx_description
1 polymer ?
#
loop_
_entity_poly.entity_id
_entity_poly.type
_entity_poly.pdbx_seq_one_letter_code
_entity_poly.pdbx_strand_id
1 'polypeptide(L)'
;MRRLVVLLLVLFALAAPASAQKRIAFSFDDVPRRPGAFMTSGQRTDRLIAALRRSGVRQAAFFLTPGHLEEPYGAGGEARIAAYVRAGHVIANHSWSHRWLSRIGAAAYLADLDRAAAWLAGRRGARPWFRYPYLDEGNRQGAEPGTRDAVRAGLTERGLANGYVTIDSYDWYLDDLANRARAAGRAMDMAALRDLYVEMVVDAAEFADALAVRTLGRRPIQVALMHETDLEAMFLPDAIAALRRRGWRVATMDQAYRDPIARVIPDARYLGGGRLAAIANAAGRPASELVPALNEEATILRLFNERVLREAAAQ
;
A
#
# COMPACT_ATOMS: atom_id res chain seq x y z
N MET A 1 63.28 37.03 21.61
CA MET A 1 62.57 36.14 20.65
C MET A 1 61.37 35.57 21.37
N ARG A 2 60.18 36.13 21.14
CA ARG A 2 58.88 35.65 21.70
C ARG A 2 58.26 34.74 20.68
N ARG A 3 58.05 33.45 21.01
CA ARG A 3 57.32 32.46 20.17
C ARG A 3 55.84 32.63 20.40
N LEU A 4 55.15 33.05 19.35
CA LEU A 4 53.66 33.11 19.30
C LEU A 4 53.16 31.68 19.03
N VAL A 5 52.46 31.09 19.98
CA VAL A 5 51.73 29.81 19.79
C VAL A 5 50.32 30.16 19.33
N VAL A 6 50.02 29.89 18.06
CA VAL A 6 48.66 30.03 17.50
C VAL A 6 47.93 28.74 17.79
N LEU A 7 46.93 28.81 18.68
CA LEU A 7 46.05 27.71 19.01
C LEU A 7 44.90 27.68 17.97
N LEU A 8 44.94 26.74 17.03
CA LEU A 8 43.86 26.50 16.06
C LEU A 8 42.77 25.69 16.76
N LEU A 9 41.68 26.37 17.19
CA LEU A 9 40.47 25.73 17.65
C LEU A 9 39.68 25.20 16.43
N VAL A 10 39.78 23.89 16.17
CA VAL A 10 38.91 23.19 15.20
C VAL A 10 37.54 22.99 15.85
N LEU A 11 36.58 23.82 15.49
CA LEU A 11 35.16 23.61 15.82
C LEU A 11 34.65 22.39 15.01
N PHE A 12 34.63 21.23 15.62
CA PHE A 12 33.77 20.14 15.14
C PHE A 12 32.33 20.54 15.37
N ALA A 13 31.70 21.11 14.35
CA ALA A 13 30.23 21.19 14.30
C ALA A 13 29.72 19.76 14.26
N LEU A 14 29.19 19.27 15.37
CA LEU A 14 28.37 18.07 15.47
C LEU A 14 27.13 18.36 14.62
N ALA A 15 27.20 18.07 13.33
CA ALA A 15 26.01 18.02 12.48
C ALA A 15 25.10 16.92 13.06
N ALA A 16 24.08 17.34 13.81
CA ALA A 16 23.00 16.41 14.19
C ALA A 16 22.56 15.69 12.90
N PRO A 17 22.42 14.37 12.90
CA PRO A 17 22.01 13.65 11.71
C PRO A 17 20.71 14.30 11.25
N ALA A 18 20.74 14.95 10.08
CA ALA A 18 19.54 15.54 9.49
C ALA A 18 18.52 14.43 9.45
N SER A 19 17.42 14.57 10.24
CA SER A 19 16.36 13.60 10.30
C SER A 19 15.95 13.30 8.86
N ALA A 20 16.25 12.08 8.38
CA ALA A 20 16.02 11.72 7.00
C ALA A 20 14.56 12.03 6.64
N GLN A 21 14.34 12.74 5.53
CA GLN A 21 13.04 13.20 5.06
C GLN A 21 12.04 12.04 4.98
N LYS A 22 10.86 12.20 5.57
CA LYS A 22 9.73 11.26 5.40
C LYS A 22 9.34 11.20 3.93
N ARG A 23 9.33 10.01 3.33
CA ARG A 23 8.99 9.79 1.92
C ARG A 23 8.00 8.67 1.77
N ILE A 24 7.03 8.83 0.86
CA ILE A 24 5.96 7.87 0.59
C ILE A 24 5.74 7.70 -0.91
N ALA A 25 5.55 6.46 -1.35
CA ALA A 25 5.10 6.10 -2.68
C ALA A 25 3.75 5.38 -2.58
N PHE A 26 2.91 5.52 -3.60
CA PHE A 26 1.54 4.99 -3.60
C PHE A 26 1.41 3.81 -4.56
N SER A 27 0.73 2.76 -4.11
CA SER A 27 0.36 1.61 -4.93
C SER A 27 -1.11 1.24 -4.73
N PHE A 28 -1.74 0.74 -5.80
CA PHE A 28 -3.16 0.40 -5.85
C PHE A 28 -3.31 -1.05 -6.27
N ASP A 29 -4.00 -1.84 -5.46
CA ASP A 29 -4.21 -3.26 -5.68
C ASP A 29 -5.59 -3.54 -6.29
N ASP A 30 -5.82 -4.77 -6.71
CA ASP A 30 -7.08 -5.32 -7.27
C ASP A 30 -7.51 -4.72 -8.62
N VAL A 31 -6.64 -4.19 -9.41
CA VAL A 31 -7.00 -3.51 -10.66
C VAL A 31 -7.19 -4.48 -11.82
N PRO A 32 -8.30 -4.40 -12.59
CA PRO A 32 -9.45 -3.50 -12.45
C PRO A 32 -10.43 -4.01 -11.38
N ARG A 33 -10.86 -3.11 -10.51
CA ARG A 33 -11.81 -3.43 -9.45
C ARG A 33 -13.27 -3.16 -9.91
N ARG A 34 -14.23 -3.92 -9.35
CA ARG A 34 -15.66 -3.66 -9.56
C ARG A 34 -16.03 -2.22 -9.19
N PRO A 35 -17.07 -1.63 -9.83
CA PRO A 35 -17.54 -0.30 -9.47
C PRO A 35 -18.05 -0.28 -8.02
N GLY A 36 -17.95 0.86 -7.38
CA GLY A 36 -18.60 1.16 -6.12
C GLY A 36 -20.00 1.74 -6.34
N ALA A 37 -20.58 2.30 -5.29
CA ALA A 37 -21.90 2.91 -5.31
C ALA A 37 -21.87 4.43 -5.61
N PHE A 38 -20.68 5.05 -5.67
CA PHE A 38 -20.55 6.49 -5.90
C PHE A 38 -20.26 6.83 -7.34
N MET A 39 -19.58 5.94 -8.08
CA MET A 39 -19.21 6.21 -9.47
C MET A 39 -19.01 4.93 -10.28
N THR A 40 -19.13 5.05 -11.61
CA THR A 40 -18.76 3.96 -12.51
C THR A 40 -17.24 3.73 -12.50
N SER A 41 -16.79 2.54 -12.94
CA SER A 41 -15.35 2.23 -13.02
C SER A 41 -14.59 3.23 -13.91
N GLY A 42 -15.20 3.72 -15.02
CA GLY A 42 -14.60 4.75 -15.88
C GLY A 42 -14.44 6.08 -15.17
N GLN A 43 -15.51 6.57 -14.51
CA GLN A 43 -15.45 7.80 -13.71
C GLN A 43 -14.41 7.73 -12.59
N ARG A 44 -14.30 6.56 -11.91
CA ARG A 44 -13.30 6.32 -10.89
C ARG A 44 -11.89 6.40 -11.46
N THR A 45 -11.63 5.75 -12.59
CA THR A 45 -10.32 5.80 -13.27
C THR A 45 -9.92 7.23 -13.61
N ASP A 46 -10.81 7.98 -14.26
CA ASP A 46 -10.52 9.37 -14.67
C ASP A 46 -10.28 10.27 -13.45
N ARG A 47 -11.08 10.09 -12.41
CA ARG A 47 -10.98 10.88 -11.18
C ARG A 47 -9.73 10.55 -10.39
N LEU A 48 -9.34 9.26 -10.29
CA LEU A 48 -8.11 8.84 -9.63
C LEU A 48 -6.86 9.35 -10.35
N ILE A 49 -6.82 9.26 -11.69
CA ILE A 49 -5.74 9.86 -12.50
C ILE A 49 -5.64 11.37 -12.24
N ALA A 50 -6.77 12.07 -12.24
CA ALA A 50 -6.79 13.50 -11.96
C ALA A 50 -6.34 13.81 -10.52
N ALA A 51 -6.74 12.99 -9.54
CA ALA A 51 -6.34 13.11 -8.14
C ALA A 51 -4.82 12.95 -7.97
N LEU A 52 -4.25 11.91 -8.55
CA LEU A 52 -2.81 11.64 -8.55
C LEU A 52 -2.01 12.79 -9.18
N ARG A 53 -2.46 13.25 -10.37
CA ARG A 53 -1.83 14.40 -11.07
C ARG A 53 -1.86 15.67 -10.23
N ARG A 54 -3.03 16.06 -9.70
CA ARG A 54 -3.18 17.27 -8.85
C ARG A 54 -2.34 17.20 -7.59
N SER A 55 -2.17 15.99 -7.06
CA SER A 55 -1.35 15.74 -5.87
C SER A 55 0.14 15.57 -6.18
N GLY A 56 0.59 15.77 -7.42
CA GLY A 56 1.99 15.66 -7.82
C GLY A 56 2.56 14.25 -7.67
N VAL A 57 1.72 13.22 -7.69
CA VAL A 57 2.15 11.81 -7.75
C VAL A 57 2.51 11.48 -9.20
N ARG A 58 3.79 11.62 -9.52
CA ARG A 58 4.27 11.41 -10.90
C ARG A 58 4.22 9.96 -11.34
N GLN A 59 4.35 9.02 -10.41
CA GLN A 59 4.32 7.59 -10.67
C GLN A 59 3.79 6.85 -9.44
N ALA A 60 2.66 6.18 -9.59
CA ALA A 60 2.15 5.14 -8.71
C ALA A 60 2.29 3.77 -9.38
N ALA A 61 2.14 2.67 -8.64
CA ALA A 61 2.02 1.33 -9.20
C ALA A 61 0.59 0.80 -9.06
N PHE A 62 0.11 0.16 -10.11
CA PHE A 62 -1.17 -0.54 -10.12
C PHE A 62 -0.90 -2.04 -10.23
N PHE A 63 -1.24 -2.77 -9.18
CA PHE A 63 -1.08 -4.22 -9.13
C PHE A 63 -2.33 -4.88 -9.69
N LEU A 64 -2.15 -5.57 -10.81
CA LEU A 64 -3.25 -6.03 -11.64
C LEU A 64 -3.64 -7.48 -11.33
N THR A 65 -4.94 -7.69 -11.28
CA THR A 65 -5.58 -9.01 -11.29
C THR A 65 -6.30 -9.21 -12.62
N PRO A 66 -5.61 -9.66 -13.68
CA PRO A 66 -6.17 -9.68 -15.03
C PRO A 66 -7.41 -10.57 -15.18
N GLY A 67 -7.59 -11.56 -14.30
CA GLY A 67 -8.81 -12.38 -14.27
C GLY A 67 -10.09 -11.57 -14.06
N HIS A 68 -10.01 -10.41 -13.43
CA HIS A 68 -11.14 -9.48 -13.28
C HIS A 68 -11.63 -8.90 -14.63
N LEU A 69 -10.83 -8.96 -15.68
CA LEU A 69 -11.25 -8.57 -17.03
C LEU A 69 -12.28 -9.54 -17.63
N GLU A 70 -12.31 -10.79 -17.18
CA GLU A 70 -13.25 -11.83 -17.61
C GLU A 70 -14.63 -11.69 -16.90
N GLU A 71 -14.67 -10.91 -15.81
CA GLU A 71 -15.88 -10.64 -15.07
C GLU A 71 -16.80 -9.61 -15.78
N PRO A 72 -18.12 -9.61 -15.56
CA PRO A 72 -19.01 -8.62 -16.18
C PRO A 72 -18.60 -7.17 -15.94
N TYR A 73 -18.04 -6.85 -14.78
CA TYR A 73 -17.53 -5.52 -14.44
C TYR A 73 -16.17 -5.20 -15.09
N GLY A 74 -15.51 -6.21 -15.66
CA GLY A 74 -14.23 -6.08 -16.35
C GLY A 74 -14.34 -5.35 -17.70
N ALA A 75 -15.53 -5.21 -18.25
CA ALA A 75 -15.76 -4.53 -19.53
C ALA A 75 -15.07 -3.16 -19.57
N GLY A 76 -14.27 -2.90 -20.61
CA GLY A 76 -13.46 -1.69 -20.75
C GLY A 76 -12.25 -1.61 -19.79
N GLY A 77 -11.96 -2.67 -19.01
CA GLY A 77 -10.87 -2.71 -18.03
C GLY A 77 -9.50 -2.50 -18.65
N GLU A 78 -9.22 -3.10 -19.81
CA GLU A 78 -7.94 -2.89 -20.50
C GLU A 78 -7.71 -1.41 -20.90
N ALA A 79 -8.76 -0.74 -21.35
CA ALA A 79 -8.68 0.68 -21.69
C ALA A 79 -8.39 1.55 -20.44
N ARG A 80 -9.00 1.19 -19.29
CA ARG A 80 -8.75 1.84 -17.99
C ARG A 80 -7.32 1.63 -17.53
N ILE A 81 -6.82 0.39 -17.58
CA ILE A 81 -5.41 0.07 -17.26
C ILE A 81 -4.46 0.87 -18.16
N ALA A 82 -4.73 0.89 -19.48
CA ALA A 82 -3.95 1.68 -20.42
C ALA A 82 -3.98 3.20 -20.13
N ALA A 83 -5.09 3.71 -19.55
CA ALA A 83 -5.18 5.11 -19.15
C ALA A 83 -4.23 5.44 -17.98
N TYR A 84 -4.11 4.56 -16.96
CA TYR A 84 -3.11 4.72 -15.91
C TYR A 84 -1.69 4.75 -16.45
N VAL A 85 -1.37 3.85 -17.39
CA VAL A 85 -0.04 3.81 -18.02
C VAL A 85 0.24 5.06 -18.86
N ARG A 86 -0.75 5.56 -19.63
CA ARG A 86 -0.62 6.84 -20.37
C ARG A 86 -0.42 8.02 -19.43
N ALA A 87 -0.97 7.98 -18.23
CA ALA A 87 -0.78 9.01 -17.20
C ALA A 87 0.60 8.97 -16.52
N GLY A 88 1.47 8.00 -16.86
CA GLY A 88 2.83 7.88 -16.33
C GLY A 88 2.98 6.89 -15.18
N HIS A 89 1.92 6.16 -14.86
CA HIS A 89 1.95 5.14 -13.82
C HIS A 89 2.44 3.80 -14.37
N VAL A 90 2.82 2.89 -13.46
CA VAL A 90 3.33 1.55 -13.81
C VAL A 90 2.35 0.47 -13.37
N ILE A 91 2.44 -0.68 -14.01
CA ILE A 91 1.60 -1.85 -13.72
C ILE A 91 2.48 -3.03 -13.29
N ALA A 92 1.94 -3.89 -12.44
CA ALA A 92 2.65 -5.05 -11.93
C ALA A 92 1.67 -6.20 -11.63
N ASN A 93 2.19 -7.37 -11.29
CA ASN A 93 1.44 -8.59 -11.12
C ASN A 93 0.82 -8.70 -9.72
N HIS A 94 -0.50 -8.97 -9.64
CA HIS A 94 -1.23 -9.28 -8.41
C HIS A 94 -1.95 -10.63 -8.47
N SER A 95 -1.37 -11.61 -9.18
CA SER A 95 -1.96 -12.88 -9.54
C SER A 95 -3.13 -12.75 -10.56
N TRP A 96 -3.59 -13.89 -11.10
CA TRP A 96 -4.72 -13.89 -12.03
C TRP A 96 -6.06 -13.78 -11.32
N SER A 97 -6.25 -14.56 -10.24
CA SER A 97 -7.56 -14.77 -9.62
C SER A 97 -7.66 -14.35 -8.16
N HIS A 98 -6.66 -13.61 -7.65
CA HIS A 98 -6.62 -13.04 -6.29
C HIS A 98 -6.91 -14.07 -5.19
N ARG A 99 -6.25 -15.24 -5.22
CA ARG A 99 -6.47 -16.31 -4.25
C ARG A 99 -5.45 -16.28 -3.12
N TRP A 100 -5.87 -16.77 -1.96
CA TRP A 100 -4.98 -16.95 -0.81
C TRP A 100 -3.94 -18.02 -1.08
N LEU A 101 -2.63 -17.68 -0.98
CA LEU A 101 -1.55 -18.65 -1.11
C LEU A 101 -1.67 -19.80 -0.11
N SER A 102 -1.92 -19.46 1.15
CA SER A 102 -2.07 -20.44 2.25
C SER A 102 -3.24 -21.42 2.06
N ARG A 103 -4.16 -21.13 1.15
CA ARG A 103 -5.33 -22.00 0.88
C ARG A 103 -5.17 -22.89 -0.32
N ILE A 104 -4.40 -22.44 -1.34
CA ILE A 104 -4.30 -23.18 -2.61
C ILE A 104 -2.94 -23.86 -2.82
N GLY A 105 -1.95 -23.55 -1.95
CA GLY A 105 -0.61 -24.10 -2.04
C GLY A 105 0.26 -23.50 -3.14
N ALA A 106 1.56 -23.78 -3.07
CA ALA A 106 2.58 -23.13 -3.91
C ALA A 106 2.40 -23.40 -5.40
N ALA A 107 2.15 -24.63 -5.81
CA ALA A 107 2.08 -24.99 -7.22
C ALA A 107 0.91 -24.30 -7.94
N ALA A 108 -0.30 -24.35 -7.36
CA ALA A 108 -1.47 -23.71 -7.93
C ALA A 108 -1.33 -22.17 -7.93
N TYR A 109 -0.68 -21.62 -6.91
CA TYR A 109 -0.44 -20.19 -6.80
C TYR A 109 0.57 -19.68 -7.84
N LEU A 110 1.66 -20.42 -8.09
CA LEU A 110 2.63 -20.09 -9.12
C LEU A 110 2.02 -20.18 -10.53
N ALA A 111 1.17 -21.18 -10.78
CA ALA A 111 0.44 -21.28 -12.06
C ALA A 111 -0.49 -20.09 -12.28
N ASP A 112 -1.18 -19.62 -11.23
CA ASP A 112 -2.05 -18.45 -11.27
C ASP A 112 -1.26 -17.15 -11.52
N LEU A 113 -0.11 -17.03 -10.87
CA LEU A 113 0.85 -15.94 -11.09
C LEU A 113 1.37 -15.94 -12.52
N ASP A 114 1.73 -17.11 -13.08
CA ASP A 114 2.26 -17.26 -14.46
C ASP A 114 1.22 -16.81 -15.49
N ARG A 115 -0.05 -17.12 -15.27
CA ARG A 115 -1.14 -16.64 -16.14
C ARG A 115 -1.20 -15.13 -16.18
N ALA A 116 -1.08 -14.46 -15.03
CA ALA A 116 -1.05 -13.00 -14.95
C ALA A 116 0.24 -12.43 -15.56
N ALA A 117 1.39 -13.08 -15.37
CA ALA A 117 2.65 -12.68 -15.94
C ALA A 117 2.63 -12.75 -17.47
N ALA A 118 2.03 -13.79 -18.05
CA ALA A 118 1.84 -13.93 -19.48
C ALA A 118 0.98 -12.79 -20.05
N TRP A 119 -0.08 -12.39 -19.34
CA TRP A 119 -0.90 -11.24 -19.74
C TRP A 119 -0.12 -9.92 -19.67
N LEU A 120 0.77 -9.74 -18.69
CA LEU A 120 1.59 -8.54 -18.52
C LEU A 120 2.77 -8.46 -19.52
N ALA A 121 3.16 -9.58 -20.11
CA ALA A 121 4.35 -9.65 -20.98
C ALA A 121 4.28 -8.67 -22.14
N GLY A 122 5.35 -7.86 -22.30
CA GLY A 122 5.45 -6.85 -23.36
C GLY A 122 4.54 -5.63 -23.21
N ARG A 123 3.70 -5.56 -22.18
CA ARG A 123 2.83 -4.39 -21.97
C ARG A 123 3.64 -3.19 -21.46
N ARG A 124 3.39 -2.04 -22.07
CA ARG A 124 4.01 -0.78 -21.63
C ARG A 124 3.72 -0.52 -20.16
N GLY A 125 4.73 -0.08 -19.42
CA GLY A 125 4.60 0.24 -17.98
C GLY A 125 4.73 -0.94 -17.06
N ALA A 126 4.79 -2.19 -17.56
CA ALA A 126 4.97 -3.38 -16.74
C ALA A 126 6.31 -3.32 -15.98
N ARG A 127 6.27 -3.77 -14.72
CA ARG A 127 7.42 -3.92 -13.84
C ARG A 127 7.52 -5.37 -13.34
N PRO A 128 8.73 -5.89 -13.13
CA PRO A 128 8.95 -7.25 -12.63
C PRO A 128 8.68 -7.34 -11.12
N TRP A 129 7.50 -6.87 -10.71
CA TRP A 129 7.08 -6.92 -9.32
C TRP A 129 5.84 -7.79 -9.18
N PHE A 130 5.80 -8.53 -8.08
CA PHE A 130 4.66 -9.33 -7.69
C PHE A 130 4.20 -8.95 -6.28
N ARG A 131 2.93 -8.57 -6.14
CA ARG A 131 2.28 -8.34 -4.87
C ARG A 131 1.43 -9.56 -4.51
N TYR A 132 1.65 -10.11 -3.33
CA TYR A 132 0.85 -11.19 -2.80
C TYR A 132 -0.56 -10.72 -2.46
N PRO A 133 -1.64 -11.30 -3.04
CA PRO A 133 -2.99 -11.11 -2.55
C PRO A 133 -3.09 -11.29 -1.04
N TYR A 134 -3.83 -10.38 -0.38
CA TYR A 134 -4.00 -10.36 1.07
C TYR A 134 -2.70 -10.24 1.88
N LEU A 135 -1.60 -9.85 1.26
CA LEU A 135 -0.25 -9.92 1.82
C LEU A 135 0.10 -11.32 2.36
N ASP A 136 -0.53 -12.37 1.82
CA ASP A 136 -0.34 -13.76 2.24
C ASP A 136 0.90 -14.36 1.57
N GLU A 137 2.02 -14.35 2.28
CA GLU A 137 3.29 -14.95 1.83
C GLU A 137 3.39 -16.45 2.13
N GLY A 138 2.29 -17.14 2.50
CA GLY A 138 2.27 -18.59 2.73
C GLY A 138 2.74 -19.02 4.13
N ASN A 139 2.71 -18.15 5.10
CA ASN A 139 3.09 -18.41 6.48
C ASN A 139 1.92 -18.27 7.47
N ARG A 140 0.67 -18.25 6.98
CA ARG A 140 -0.53 -18.28 7.81
C ARG A 140 -0.72 -19.63 8.49
N GLN A 141 -1.46 -19.61 9.60
CA GLN A 141 -1.91 -20.85 10.24
C GLN A 141 -2.72 -21.69 9.23
N GLY A 142 -2.38 -22.96 9.10
CA GLY A 142 -2.98 -23.89 8.15
C GLY A 142 -2.32 -23.92 6.77
N ALA A 143 -1.32 -23.10 6.50
CA ALA A 143 -0.50 -23.24 5.29
C ALA A 143 0.34 -24.52 5.35
N GLU A 144 0.48 -25.19 4.21
CA GLU A 144 1.39 -26.35 4.05
C GLU A 144 2.83 -25.94 4.37
N PRO A 145 3.60 -26.77 5.12
CA PRO A 145 5.01 -26.50 5.36
C PRO A 145 5.78 -26.30 4.04
N GLY A 146 6.67 -25.29 4.02
CA GLY A 146 7.48 -24.97 2.84
C GLY A 146 6.78 -24.15 1.76
N THR A 147 5.48 -23.91 1.84
CA THR A 147 4.72 -23.11 0.85
C THR A 147 5.35 -21.73 0.61
N ARG A 148 5.71 -21.02 1.67
CA ARG A 148 6.37 -19.70 1.60
C ARG A 148 7.67 -19.77 0.80
N ASP A 149 8.53 -20.71 1.17
CA ASP A 149 9.88 -20.80 0.59
C ASP A 149 9.82 -21.28 -0.87
N ALA A 150 8.89 -22.19 -1.20
CA ALA A 150 8.64 -22.60 -2.57
C ALA A 150 8.19 -21.43 -3.47
N VAL A 151 7.29 -20.57 -2.98
CA VAL A 151 6.85 -19.40 -3.78
C VAL A 151 7.95 -18.34 -3.86
N ARG A 152 8.73 -18.11 -2.80
CA ARG A 152 9.89 -17.20 -2.84
C ARG A 152 10.94 -17.67 -3.87
N ALA A 153 11.24 -18.96 -3.91
CA ALA A 153 12.10 -19.56 -4.95
C ALA A 153 11.49 -19.36 -6.34
N GLY A 154 10.21 -19.68 -6.50
CA GLY A 154 9.48 -19.53 -7.76
C GLY A 154 9.42 -18.08 -8.27
N LEU A 155 9.35 -17.06 -7.40
CA LEU A 155 9.47 -15.66 -7.79
C LEU A 155 10.89 -15.35 -8.31
N THR A 156 11.91 -15.85 -7.62
CA THR A 156 13.31 -15.65 -8.01
C THR A 156 13.60 -16.26 -9.39
N GLU A 157 13.14 -17.48 -9.64
CA GLU A 157 13.26 -18.17 -10.93
C GLU A 157 12.62 -17.40 -12.09
N ARG A 158 11.55 -16.65 -11.80
CA ARG A 158 10.83 -15.79 -12.75
C ARG A 158 11.38 -14.38 -12.86
N GLY A 159 12.43 -14.03 -12.11
CA GLY A 159 12.97 -12.68 -12.06
C GLY A 159 12.00 -11.67 -11.46
N LEU A 160 11.05 -12.10 -10.63
CA LEU A 160 10.07 -11.25 -10.00
C LEU A 160 10.51 -10.84 -8.59
N ALA A 161 10.46 -9.54 -8.31
CA ALA A 161 10.67 -9.02 -6.97
C ALA A 161 9.34 -8.93 -6.20
N ASN A 162 9.39 -9.15 -4.87
CA ASN A 162 8.24 -8.91 -4.02
C ASN A 162 7.85 -7.42 -4.04
N GLY A 163 6.67 -7.13 -4.53
CA GLY A 163 6.02 -5.82 -4.52
C GLY A 163 5.53 -5.46 -3.12
N TYR A 164 6.42 -5.43 -2.13
CA TYR A 164 6.11 -5.23 -0.73
C TYR A 164 5.41 -3.89 -0.45
N VAL A 165 4.74 -3.83 0.70
CA VAL A 165 4.19 -2.61 1.30
C VAL A 165 4.79 -2.39 2.67
N THR A 166 4.67 -1.17 3.18
CA THR A 166 5.09 -0.81 4.54
C THR A 166 3.99 -0.08 5.30
N ILE A 167 2.97 0.38 4.59
CA ILE A 167 1.78 1.04 5.12
C ILE A 167 0.57 0.30 4.58
N ASP A 168 -0.34 -0.10 5.45
CA ASP A 168 -1.68 -0.55 5.14
C ASP A 168 -2.64 0.36 5.91
N SER A 169 -3.61 0.97 5.23
CA SER A 169 -4.54 1.93 5.82
C SER A 169 -5.96 1.39 5.99
N TYR A 170 -6.22 0.14 5.57
CA TYR A 170 -7.57 -0.44 5.56
C TYR A 170 -8.59 0.38 4.76
N ASP A 171 -8.12 1.10 3.76
CA ASP A 171 -8.92 1.92 2.84
C ASP A 171 -10.09 1.15 2.23
N TRP A 172 -9.84 -0.11 1.85
CA TRP A 172 -10.83 -1.02 1.28
C TRP A 172 -12.02 -1.26 2.20
N TYR A 173 -11.81 -1.32 3.52
CA TYR A 173 -12.88 -1.59 4.47
C TYR A 173 -13.76 -0.36 4.68
N LEU A 174 -13.17 0.82 4.81
CA LEU A 174 -13.92 2.07 4.88
C LEU A 174 -14.72 2.31 3.58
N ASP A 175 -14.11 2.02 2.41
CA ASP A 175 -14.79 2.11 1.12
C ASP A 175 -15.99 1.14 1.04
N ASP A 176 -15.84 -0.10 1.52
CA ASP A 176 -16.92 -1.10 1.55
C ASP A 176 -18.07 -0.66 2.47
N LEU A 177 -17.77 -0.10 3.65
CA LEU A 177 -18.78 0.47 4.56
C LEU A 177 -19.54 1.61 3.88
N ALA A 178 -18.84 2.54 3.25
CA ALA A 178 -19.42 3.68 2.56
C ALA A 178 -20.28 3.25 1.36
N ASN A 179 -19.80 2.30 0.55
CA ASN A 179 -20.54 1.77 -0.59
C ASN A 179 -21.81 1.03 -0.15
N ARG A 180 -21.75 0.22 0.91
CA ARG A 180 -22.94 -0.46 1.47
C ARG A 180 -23.97 0.55 1.99
N ALA A 181 -23.53 1.56 2.74
CA ALA A 181 -24.41 2.61 3.23
C ALA A 181 -25.06 3.39 2.09
N ARG A 182 -24.29 3.74 1.06
CA ARG A 182 -24.78 4.43 -0.15
C ARG A 182 -25.80 3.60 -0.91
N ALA A 183 -25.50 2.32 -1.14
CA ALA A 183 -26.41 1.40 -1.83
C ALA A 183 -27.71 1.17 -1.06
N ALA A 184 -27.69 1.22 0.26
CA ALA A 184 -28.85 1.13 1.15
C ALA A 184 -29.62 2.47 1.28
N GLY A 185 -29.21 3.53 0.58
CA GLY A 185 -29.87 4.84 0.65
C GLY A 185 -29.68 5.57 1.98
N ARG A 186 -28.68 5.17 2.80
CA ARG A 186 -28.42 5.78 4.10
C ARG A 186 -27.77 7.16 3.92
N ALA A 187 -28.24 8.13 4.69
CA ALA A 187 -27.61 9.45 4.74
C ALA A 187 -26.21 9.33 5.39
N MET A 188 -25.23 10.00 4.80
CA MET A 188 -23.85 10.03 5.29
C MET A 188 -23.34 11.46 5.35
N ASP A 189 -22.64 11.80 6.42
CA ASP A 189 -21.84 13.02 6.48
C ASP A 189 -20.55 12.81 5.64
N MET A 190 -20.56 13.34 4.42
CA MET A 190 -19.44 13.19 3.49
C MET A 190 -18.16 13.92 3.94
N ALA A 191 -18.30 14.97 4.75
CA ALA A 191 -17.16 15.66 5.34
C ALA A 191 -16.51 14.79 6.42
N ALA A 192 -17.32 14.19 7.29
CA ALA A 192 -16.84 13.26 8.31
C ALA A 192 -16.22 11.98 7.68
N LEU A 193 -16.79 11.47 6.58
CA LEU A 193 -16.23 10.35 5.84
C LEU A 193 -14.84 10.67 5.26
N ARG A 194 -14.69 11.85 4.64
CA ARG A 194 -13.40 12.34 4.16
C ARG A 194 -12.40 12.46 5.31
N ASP A 195 -12.81 13.06 6.42
CA ASP A 195 -11.94 13.33 7.55
C ASP A 195 -11.48 12.01 8.20
N LEU A 196 -12.36 11.01 8.31
CA LEU A 196 -12.01 9.66 8.79
C LEU A 196 -11.03 8.97 7.85
N TYR A 197 -11.26 9.02 6.53
CA TYR A 197 -10.33 8.49 5.53
C TYR A 197 -8.94 9.13 5.64
N VAL A 198 -8.88 10.45 5.74
CA VAL A 198 -7.61 11.19 5.88
C VAL A 198 -6.88 10.81 7.17
N GLU A 199 -7.62 10.70 8.28
CA GLU A 199 -7.09 10.30 9.58
C GLU A 199 -6.46 8.90 9.51
N MET A 200 -7.15 7.91 8.93
CA MET A 200 -6.66 6.54 8.77
C MET A 200 -5.36 6.47 7.96
N VAL A 201 -5.30 7.16 6.81
CA VAL A 201 -4.11 7.18 5.94
C VAL A 201 -2.92 7.84 6.65
N VAL A 202 -3.17 8.94 7.36
CA VAL A 202 -2.11 9.68 8.07
C VAL A 202 -1.62 8.89 9.28
N ASP A 203 -2.52 8.30 10.08
CA ASP A 203 -2.15 7.48 11.24
C ASP A 203 -1.29 6.28 10.83
N ALA A 204 -1.71 5.55 9.80
CA ALA A 204 -0.95 4.42 9.27
C ALA A 204 0.46 4.84 8.76
N ALA A 205 0.57 6.01 8.11
CA ALA A 205 1.85 6.51 7.64
C ALA A 205 2.79 6.93 8.79
N GLU A 206 2.27 7.65 9.79
CA GLU A 206 3.06 8.08 10.96
C GLU A 206 3.48 6.87 11.80
N PHE A 207 2.61 5.90 11.97
CA PHE A 207 2.93 4.64 12.63
C PHE A 207 4.07 3.90 11.92
N ALA A 208 4.00 3.76 10.59
CA ALA A 208 5.04 3.11 9.80
C ALA A 208 6.39 3.86 9.87
N ASP A 209 6.38 5.20 9.84
CA ASP A 209 7.60 6.00 10.02
C ASP A 209 8.24 5.74 11.40
N ALA A 210 7.44 5.79 12.46
CA ALA A 210 7.90 5.53 13.81
C ALA A 210 8.41 4.09 13.97
N LEU A 211 7.72 3.10 13.41
CA LEU A 211 8.15 1.71 13.42
C LEU A 211 9.47 1.52 12.66
N ALA A 212 9.64 2.19 11.50
CA ALA A 212 10.88 2.12 10.72
C ALA A 212 12.08 2.67 11.49
N VAL A 213 11.93 3.81 12.15
CA VAL A 213 13.00 4.39 12.96
C VAL A 213 13.38 3.44 14.11
N ARG A 214 12.38 2.86 14.80
CA ARG A 214 12.65 1.91 15.91
C ARG A 214 13.26 0.59 15.45
N THR A 215 12.92 0.12 14.23
CA THR A 215 13.33 -1.21 13.76
C THR A 215 14.59 -1.17 12.92
N LEU A 216 14.74 -0.14 12.07
CA LEU A 216 15.82 -0.04 11.09
C LEU A 216 16.86 1.04 11.46
N GLY A 217 16.61 1.88 12.47
CA GLY A 217 17.43 3.07 12.77
C GLY A 217 17.42 4.14 11.66
N ARG A 218 16.55 4.01 10.66
CA ARG A 218 16.45 4.92 9.50
C ARG A 218 15.03 5.00 8.94
N ARG A 219 14.80 5.97 8.06
CA ARG A 219 13.55 6.15 7.30
C ARG A 219 13.73 5.61 5.87
N PRO A 220 13.13 4.46 5.52
CA PRO A 220 13.02 4.04 4.12
C PRO A 220 12.03 4.91 3.36
N ILE A 221 11.94 4.74 2.04
CA ILE A 221 10.76 5.22 1.31
C ILE A 221 9.62 4.26 1.63
N GLN A 222 8.60 4.77 2.32
CA GLN A 222 7.42 4.00 2.66
C GLN A 222 6.60 3.69 1.40
N VAL A 223 5.97 2.52 1.35
CA VAL A 223 5.07 2.10 0.27
C VAL A 223 3.68 1.93 0.85
N ALA A 224 2.76 2.80 0.42
CA ALA A 224 1.37 2.72 0.82
C ALA A 224 0.61 1.71 -0.06
N LEU A 225 -0.06 0.77 0.62
CA LEU A 225 -1.09 -0.08 0.04
C LEU A 225 -2.40 0.68 0.04
N MET A 226 -2.94 0.86 -1.14
CA MET A 226 -4.27 1.38 -1.42
C MET A 226 -4.97 0.44 -2.40
N HIS A 227 -6.26 0.64 -2.62
CA HIS A 227 -7.01 -0.11 -3.63
C HIS A 227 -7.65 0.85 -4.65
N GLU A 228 -8.02 0.34 -5.82
CA GLU A 228 -8.74 1.14 -6.83
C GLU A 228 -10.20 1.35 -6.38
N THR A 229 -10.43 2.23 -5.39
CA THR A 229 -11.73 2.47 -4.74
C THR A 229 -12.33 3.83 -5.08
N ASP A 230 -13.61 4.00 -4.75
CA ASP A 230 -14.31 5.27 -4.91
C ASP A 230 -13.77 6.32 -3.94
N LEU A 231 -13.45 5.93 -2.69
CA LEU A 231 -12.92 6.85 -1.69
C LEU A 231 -11.51 7.36 -2.06
N GLU A 232 -10.67 6.50 -2.65
CA GLU A 232 -9.38 6.91 -3.19
C GLU A 232 -9.53 7.97 -4.28
N ALA A 233 -10.45 7.75 -5.21
CA ALA A 233 -10.72 8.72 -6.28
C ALA A 233 -11.28 10.05 -5.74
N MET A 234 -11.97 10.04 -4.60
CA MET A 234 -12.55 11.24 -3.97
C MET A 234 -11.57 11.96 -3.05
N PHE A 235 -10.89 11.27 -2.15
CA PHE A 235 -10.25 11.85 -0.97
C PHE A 235 -8.73 11.72 -0.91
N LEU A 236 -8.10 10.98 -1.82
CA LEU A 236 -6.63 10.86 -1.86
C LEU A 236 -5.89 12.22 -1.89
N PRO A 237 -6.38 13.27 -2.62
CA PRO A 237 -5.74 14.58 -2.57
C PRO A 237 -5.72 15.19 -1.16
N ASP A 238 -6.78 15.01 -0.37
CA ASP A 238 -6.86 15.52 0.99
C ASP A 238 -5.87 14.80 1.92
N ALA A 239 -5.76 13.47 1.79
CA ALA A 239 -4.78 12.67 2.53
C ALA A 239 -3.34 13.07 2.17
N ILE A 240 -3.01 13.24 0.89
CA ILE A 240 -1.68 13.67 0.45
C ILE A 240 -1.37 15.09 0.96
N ALA A 241 -2.35 16.00 0.95
CA ALA A 241 -2.18 17.32 1.51
C ALA A 241 -1.92 17.28 3.02
N ALA A 242 -2.62 16.40 3.77
CA ALA A 242 -2.40 16.19 5.19
C ALA A 242 -1.01 15.60 5.49
N LEU A 243 -0.58 14.61 4.72
CA LEU A 243 0.77 14.04 4.81
C LEU A 243 1.85 15.12 4.56
N ARG A 244 1.67 15.97 3.53
CA ARG A 244 2.61 17.07 3.25
C ARG A 244 2.73 18.08 4.40
N ARG A 245 1.61 18.42 5.05
CA ARG A 245 1.63 19.27 6.25
C ARG A 245 2.42 18.66 7.40
N ARG A 246 2.56 17.32 7.43
CA ARG A 246 3.38 16.56 8.39
C ARG A 246 4.81 16.28 7.91
N GLY A 247 5.25 16.96 6.84
CA GLY A 247 6.61 16.89 6.32
C GLY A 247 6.88 15.73 5.37
N TRP A 248 5.86 15.01 4.90
CA TRP A 248 6.04 13.94 3.92
C TRP A 248 6.29 14.48 2.51
N ARG A 249 7.12 13.77 1.76
CA ARG A 249 7.33 13.99 0.33
C ARG A 249 6.94 12.75 -0.47
N VAL A 250 6.28 12.98 -1.60
CA VAL A 250 5.90 11.91 -2.51
C VAL A 250 7.13 11.46 -3.30
N ALA A 251 7.36 10.15 -3.33
CA ALA A 251 8.35 9.48 -4.15
C ALA A 251 7.67 8.66 -5.26
N THR A 252 8.45 8.19 -6.23
CA THR A 252 7.97 7.22 -7.23
C THR A 252 8.10 5.79 -6.71
N MET A 253 7.32 4.87 -7.27
CA MET A 253 7.43 3.45 -6.92
C MET A 253 8.78 2.87 -7.37
N ASP A 254 9.31 3.30 -8.52
CA ASP A 254 10.66 2.91 -8.95
C ASP A 254 11.74 3.35 -7.95
N GLN A 255 11.57 4.50 -7.27
CA GLN A 255 12.46 4.92 -6.19
C GLN A 255 12.28 4.07 -4.93
N ALA A 256 11.03 3.77 -4.55
CA ALA A 256 10.73 3.00 -3.36
C ALA A 256 11.30 1.58 -3.44
N TYR A 257 11.16 0.90 -4.56
CA TYR A 257 11.65 -0.48 -4.72
C TYR A 257 13.16 -0.58 -4.99
N ARG A 258 13.88 0.56 -5.05
CA ARG A 258 15.35 0.60 -4.96
C ARG A 258 15.87 0.81 -3.54
N ASP A 259 15.01 1.12 -2.57
CA ASP A 259 15.43 1.26 -1.17
C ASP A 259 15.99 -0.09 -0.66
N PRO A 260 17.06 -0.08 0.16
CA PRO A 260 17.65 -1.30 0.71
C PRO A 260 16.68 -2.25 1.41
N ILE A 261 15.56 -1.75 1.97
CA ILE A 261 14.51 -2.59 2.58
C ILE A 261 13.91 -3.60 1.59
N ALA A 262 13.94 -3.30 0.29
CA ALA A 262 13.47 -4.21 -0.76
C ALA A 262 14.23 -5.54 -0.81
N ARG A 263 15.47 -5.54 -0.34
CA ARG A 263 16.34 -6.74 -0.34
C ARG A 263 16.24 -7.54 0.96
N VAL A 264 15.55 -7.01 1.97
CA VAL A 264 15.38 -7.72 3.25
C VAL A 264 14.25 -8.72 3.11
N ILE A 265 14.56 -10.00 3.29
CA ILE A 265 13.58 -11.09 3.28
C ILE A 265 13.39 -11.54 4.73
N PRO A 266 12.36 -11.08 5.44
CA PRO A 266 12.18 -11.42 6.84
C PRO A 266 11.73 -12.88 7.00
N ASP A 267 12.30 -13.56 7.99
CA ASP A 267 11.79 -14.83 8.45
C ASP A 267 10.80 -14.60 9.60
N ALA A 268 9.60 -14.17 9.25
CA ALA A 268 8.55 -13.83 10.21
C ALA A 268 7.30 -14.67 9.93
N ARG A 269 6.54 -14.89 10.99
CA ARG A 269 5.20 -15.53 10.91
C ARG A 269 4.07 -14.48 10.88
N TYR A 270 4.41 -13.21 11.06
CA TYR A 270 3.45 -12.12 11.06
C TYR A 270 3.01 -11.79 9.63
N LEU A 271 1.70 -11.67 9.45
CA LEU A 271 1.04 -11.26 8.21
C LEU A 271 0.13 -10.07 8.49
N GLY A 272 -0.03 -9.19 7.49
CA GLY A 272 -1.01 -8.12 7.52
C GLY A 272 -0.44 -6.71 7.69
N GLY A 273 0.81 -6.56 8.18
CA GLY A 273 1.43 -5.23 8.31
C GLY A 273 2.51 -4.92 7.25
N GLY A 274 2.65 -5.78 6.25
CA GLY A 274 3.65 -5.62 5.20
C GLY A 274 5.09 -5.86 5.66
N ARG A 275 6.05 -5.45 4.81
CA ARG A 275 7.49 -5.76 4.95
C ARG A 275 8.10 -5.24 6.24
N LEU A 276 7.76 -4.01 6.63
CA LEU A 276 8.34 -3.40 7.82
C LEU A 276 7.90 -4.10 9.11
N ALA A 277 6.60 -4.41 9.20
CA ALA A 277 6.06 -5.15 10.34
C ALA A 277 6.64 -6.58 10.40
N ALA A 278 6.82 -7.24 9.26
CA ALA A 278 7.47 -8.54 9.20
C ALA A 278 8.93 -8.49 9.68
N ILE A 279 9.70 -7.47 9.31
CA ILE A 279 11.07 -7.26 9.82
C ILE A 279 11.07 -7.03 11.34
N ALA A 280 10.15 -6.20 11.83
CA ALA A 280 10.02 -5.92 13.26
C ALA A 280 9.63 -7.18 14.06
N ASN A 281 8.73 -8.01 13.52
CA ASN A 281 8.35 -9.28 14.13
C ASN A 281 9.52 -10.28 14.15
N ALA A 282 10.27 -10.41 13.06
CA ALA A 282 11.47 -11.23 13.02
C ALA A 282 12.53 -10.78 14.05
N ALA A 283 12.55 -9.49 14.39
CA ALA A 283 13.38 -8.93 15.46
C ALA A 283 12.77 -9.07 16.87
N GLY A 284 11.69 -9.85 17.02
CA GLY A 284 11.09 -10.19 18.31
C GLY A 284 9.97 -9.24 18.79
N ARG A 285 9.50 -8.28 17.98
CA ARG A 285 8.35 -7.46 18.37
C ARG A 285 7.05 -8.25 18.30
N PRO A 286 6.18 -8.16 19.30
CA PRO A 286 4.89 -8.85 19.31
C PRO A 286 3.93 -8.24 18.27
N ALA A 287 3.02 -9.07 17.72
CA ALA A 287 2.05 -8.65 16.73
C ALA A 287 1.18 -7.45 17.16
N SER A 288 0.87 -7.37 18.45
CA SER A 288 0.09 -6.25 19.02
C SER A 288 0.74 -4.88 18.90
N GLU A 289 2.06 -4.82 18.69
CA GLU A 289 2.80 -3.57 18.47
C GLU A 289 2.97 -3.21 16.98
N LEU A 290 2.42 -4.03 16.07
CA LEU A 290 2.66 -3.95 14.64
C LEU A 290 1.44 -3.46 13.84
N VAL A 291 0.37 -3.11 14.51
CA VAL A 291 -0.89 -2.63 13.92
C VAL A 291 -1.12 -1.18 14.33
N PRO A 292 -1.39 -0.26 13.39
CA PRO A 292 -1.84 1.10 13.71
C PRO A 292 -3.17 1.07 14.48
N ALA A 293 -3.39 2.06 15.31
CA ALA A 293 -4.59 2.12 16.18
C ALA A 293 -5.92 2.13 15.40
N LEU A 294 -5.91 2.67 14.17
CA LEU A 294 -7.10 2.74 13.33
C LEU A 294 -7.22 1.59 12.31
N ASN A 295 -6.31 0.60 12.34
CA ASN A 295 -6.33 -0.53 11.39
C ASN A 295 -7.02 -1.77 11.98
N GLU A 296 -8.17 -1.58 12.60
CA GLU A 296 -9.03 -2.66 13.08
C GLU A 296 -10.45 -2.45 12.57
N GLU A 297 -11.03 -3.47 11.94
CA GLU A 297 -12.38 -3.39 11.35
C GLU A 297 -13.43 -2.93 12.36
N ALA A 298 -13.37 -3.43 13.61
CA ALA A 298 -14.29 -3.03 14.67
C ALA A 298 -14.15 -1.54 15.02
N THR A 299 -12.93 -1.02 15.08
CA THR A 299 -12.66 0.40 15.34
C THR A 299 -13.16 1.27 14.19
N ILE A 300 -12.86 0.89 12.94
CA ILE A 300 -13.31 1.61 11.75
C ILE A 300 -14.84 1.63 11.67
N LEU A 301 -15.49 0.47 11.88
CA LEU A 301 -16.96 0.35 11.88
C LEU A 301 -17.60 1.26 12.93
N ARG A 302 -17.08 1.25 14.14
CA ARG A 302 -17.56 2.13 15.22
C ARG A 302 -17.44 3.60 14.84
N LEU A 303 -16.26 4.04 14.37
CA LEU A 303 -16.02 5.42 13.97
C LEU A 303 -16.89 5.82 12.76
N PHE A 304 -17.10 4.92 11.82
CA PHE A 304 -17.99 5.13 10.68
C PHE A 304 -19.45 5.35 11.13
N ASN A 305 -19.96 4.50 12.02
CA ASN A 305 -21.30 4.63 12.56
C ASN A 305 -21.49 5.94 13.36
N GLU A 306 -20.56 6.23 14.27
CA GLU A 306 -20.61 7.41 15.13
C GLU A 306 -20.47 8.72 14.35
N ARG A 307 -19.48 8.83 13.46
CA ARG A 307 -19.09 10.08 12.81
C ARG A 307 -19.80 10.30 11.48
N VAL A 308 -19.90 9.23 10.64
CA VAL A 308 -20.39 9.33 9.27
C VAL A 308 -21.90 9.13 9.20
N LEU A 309 -22.41 8.12 9.89
CA LEU A 309 -23.84 7.83 9.93
C LEU A 309 -24.57 8.57 11.06
N ARG A 310 -23.81 9.13 12.01
CA ARG A 310 -24.34 9.84 13.19
C ARG A 310 -25.27 8.98 14.03
N GLU A 311 -25.00 7.67 14.09
CA GLU A 311 -25.73 6.74 14.96
C GLU A 311 -25.21 6.86 16.39
N ALA A 312 -26.11 6.89 17.36
CA ALA A 312 -25.73 6.79 18.76
C ALA A 312 -25.01 5.46 18.99
N ALA A 313 -23.92 5.49 19.78
CA ALA A 313 -23.27 4.25 20.20
C ALA A 313 -24.32 3.30 20.78
N ALA A 314 -24.40 2.08 20.30
CA ALA A 314 -25.22 1.06 20.95
C ALA A 314 -24.67 0.87 22.38
N GLN A 315 -25.54 1.17 23.37
CA GLN A 315 -25.24 1.01 24.80
C GLN A 315 -25.00 -0.44 25.15
#